data_424b127a86b39f1cbaf1fa6b97e8a642
#
_entry.id   424b127a86b39f1cbaf1fa6b97e8a642
#
_cell.length_a   1.000
_cell.length_b   1.000
_cell.length_c   1.000
_cell.angle_alpha   90.00
_cell.angle_beta   90.00
_cell.angle_gamma   90.00
#
_symmetry.space_group_name_H-M   'P 1'
#
loop_
_entity.id
_entity.type
_entity.pdbx_description
1 polymer ?
#
loop_
_entity_poly.entity_id
_entity_poly.type
_entity_poly.pdbx_seq_one_letter_code
_entity_poly.pdbx_strand_id
1 'polypeptide(L)'
;MNIISSIHEKFSGENNPEPKQDNIADDIKIDTTFKLPIDYLEPNDIKCVPESVSNDLELLNTNENGCQSVYDVTMLPKHCFAKQILPMWNRHYTTNTNFLKDTQKIIQRIELHKKNLSIVDKNFNIEDILPIWKNTKQNSFFHEKYNYLDWDMLKHLNHSESFLQILSCIHLLSPVISFVLPIFILIFPFIILKIQGIPITVSIYIDTLKSIAKNHAIGKILFNIGNLNWDKLVYLCFTIGLYIFQIYQNVNLCKRFYRNIIGVNNDLLFLKNYIQYSIDNMTSMKSIVSDFNTYSSFHADICHHIDVLEKLNEDICRITEFKHNIGKLYDIGYMLKLYYIIH
;
A
#
# COMPACT_ATOMS: atom_id res chain seq x y z
N MET A 1 -24.32 1.85 -34.57
CA MET A 1 -24.86 1.88 -33.20
C MET A 1 -23.86 1.29 -32.18
N ASN A 2 -22.55 1.20 -32.52
CA ASN A 2 -21.55 0.48 -31.70
C ASN A 2 -20.39 1.34 -31.17
N ILE A 3 -20.41 2.67 -31.42
CA ILE A 3 -19.30 3.55 -30.97
C ILE A 3 -19.58 4.09 -29.58
N ILE A 4 -20.87 4.33 -29.24
CA ILE A 4 -21.26 4.89 -27.91
C ILE A 4 -21.14 3.80 -26.83
N SER A 5 -21.45 2.54 -27.13
CA SER A 5 -21.24 1.44 -26.16
C SER A 5 -19.77 1.17 -25.87
N SER A 6 -18.90 1.26 -26.89
CA SER A 6 -17.45 1.08 -26.74
C SER A 6 -16.79 2.23 -25.96
N ILE A 7 -17.34 3.45 -26.03
CA ILE A 7 -16.91 4.60 -25.26
C ILE A 7 -17.39 4.47 -23.81
N HIS A 8 -18.60 3.98 -23.59
CA HIS A 8 -19.14 3.75 -22.24
C HIS A 8 -18.36 2.65 -21.50
N GLU A 9 -17.95 1.56 -22.18
CA GLU A 9 -17.09 0.52 -21.59
C GLU A 9 -15.68 1.02 -21.26
N LYS A 10 -15.11 1.93 -22.05
CA LYS A 10 -13.80 2.53 -21.75
C LYS A 10 -13.84 3.59 -20.64
N PHE A 11 -14.97 4.25 -20.42
CA PHE A 11 -15.13 5.26 -19.38
C PHE A 11 -15.75 4.73 -18.07
N SER A 12 -16.42 3.60 -18.09
CA SER A 12 -16.90 2.88 -16.91
C SER A 12 -15.86 1.91 -16.32
N GLY A 13 -14.59 2.07 -16.67
CA GLY A 13 -13.44 1.28 -16.18
C GLY A 13 -13.22 1.31 -14.66
N GLU A 14 -14.28 1.06 -13.90
CA GLU A 14 -14.28 0.66 -12.48
C GLU A 14 -14.57 -0.84 -12.33
N ASN A 15 -14.26 -1.64 -13.31
CA ASN A 15 -14.02 -3.05 -13.07
C ASN A 15 -12.52 -3.19 -12.79
N ASN A 16 -12.13 -3.02 -11.52
CA ASN A 16 -11.01 -3.81 -11.03
C ASN A 16 -11.33 -5.24 -11.47
N PRO A 17 -10.53 -5.87 -12.32
CA PRO A 17 -10.65 -7.32 -12.47
C PRO A 17 -10.45 -7.84 -11.04
N GLU A 18 -11.47 -8.52 -10.50
CA GLU A 18 -11.25 -9.36 -9.32
C GLU A 18 -9.98 -10.14 -9.63
N PRO A 19 -8.95 -10.07 -8.76
CA PRO A 19 -7.74 -10.83 -8.97
C PRO A 19 -8.22 -12.29 -9.06
N LYS A 20 -8.08 -12.89 -10.25
CA LYS A 20 -8.15 -14.35 -10.37
C LYS A 20 -7.29 -14.82 -9.21
N GLN A 21 -7.81 -15.72 -8.40
CA GLN A 21 -7.08 -16.48 -7.38
C GLN A 21 -6.04 -17.37 -8.09
N ASP A 22 -5.13 -16.74 -8.83
CA ASP A 22 -3.88 -17.36 -9.20
C ASP A 22 -3.13 -17.55 -7.90
N ASN A 23 -2.62 -18.73 -7.64
CA ASN A 23 -1.92 -19.14 -6.43
C ASN A 23 -0.82 -18.13 -6.05
N ILE A 24 -1.22 -17.07 -5.37
CA ILE A 24 -0.35 -15.95 -4.93
C ILE A 24 0.77 -16.49 -4.02
N ALA A 25 0.52 -17.64 -3.38
CA ALA A 25 1.46 -18.30 -2.49
C ALA A 25 2.72 -18.83 -3.21
N ASP A 26 2.63 -19.18 -4.48
CA ASP A 26 3.76 -19.79 -5.22
C ASP A 26 4.81 -18.75 -5.66
N ASP A 27 4.44 -17.46 -5.72
CA ASP A 27 5.33 -16.36 -6.12
C ASP A 27 6.22 -15.83 -4.96
N ILE A 28 5.90 -16.16 -3.71
CA ILE A 28 6.68 -15.72 -2.56
C ILE A 28 7.67 -16.82 -2.19
N LYS A 29 8.87 -16.71 -2.72
CA LYS A 29 9.98 -17.53 -2.25
C LYS A 29 10.31 -17.11 -0.81
N ILE A 30 10.19 -18.05 0.14
CA ILE A 30 10.73 -17.86 1.48
C ILE A 30 12.22 -17.57 1.30
N ASP A 31 12.67 -16.45 1.84
CA ASP A 31 14.07 -16.07 1.78
C ASP A 31 14.92 -17.20 2.39
N THR A 32 16.04 -17.48 1.74
CA THR A 32 17.02 -18.50 2.19
C THR A 32 17.63 -18.21 3.54
N THR A 33 17.38 -17.06 4.13
CA THR A 33 17.80 -16.66 5.47
C THR A 33 17.02 -17.32 6.60
N PHE A 34 15.80 -17.84 6.33
CA PHE A 34 15.02 -18.53 7.36
C PHE A 34 15.65 -19.88 7.74
N LYS A 35 15.90 -20.08 9.04
CA LYS A 35 16.50 -21.29 9.59
C LYS A 35 15.54 -21.97 10.55
N LEU A 36 15.43 -23.31 10.42
CA LEU A 36 14.73 -24.13 11.41
C LEU A 36 15.62 -24.33 12.65
N PRO A 37 15.05 -24.66 13.82
CA PRO A 37 15.83 -24.94 15.03
C PRO A 37 16.93 -25.98 14.83
N ILE A 38 16.72 -26.99 13.99
CA ILE A 38 17.71 -28.01 13.66
C ILE A 38 18.95 -27.43 12.92
N ASP A 39 18.79 -26.36 12.15
CA ASP A 39 19.86 -25.76 11.35
C ASP A 39 20.89 -24.98 12.22
N TYR A 40 20.62 -24.82 13.53
CA TYR A 40 21.55 -24.22 14.50
C TYR A 40 22.43 -25.24 15.20
N LEU A 41 22.24 -26.54 14.94
CA LEU A 41 23.11 -27.60 15.46
C LEU A 41 24.45 -27.60 14.73
N GLU A 42 25.46 -28.27 15.33
CA GLU A 42 26.73 -28.48 14.66
C GLU A 42 26.56 -29.33 13.39
N PRO A 43 27.33 -29.05 12.32
CA PRO A 43 27.19 -29.77 11.03
C PRO A 43 27.30 -31.31 11.15
N ASN A 44 28.05 -31.80 12.15
CA ASN A 44 28.20 -33.24 12.41
C ASN A 44 26.93 -33.90 12.96
N ASP A 45 26.09 -33.12 13.60
CA ASP A 45 24.83 -33.59 14.20
C ASP A 45 23.65 -33.52 13.24
N ILE A 46 23.84 -32.86 12.07
CA ILE A 46 22.80 -32.69 11.04
C ILE A 46 23.03 -33.70 9.93
N LYS A 47 22.03 -34.45 9.59
CA LYS A 47 22.02 -35.43 8.49
C LYS A 47 20.94 -35.10 7.49
N CYS A 48 21.22 -35.25 6.18
CA CYS A 48 20.23 -35.07 5.14
C CYS A 48 19.26 -36.27 5.10
N VAL A 49 17.98 -36.01 4.91
CA VAL A 49 16.97 -37.04 4.65
C VAL A 49 17.12 -37.49 3.20
N PRO A 50 17.36 -38.78 2.92
CA PRO A 50 17.37 -39.29 1.55
C PRO A 50 15.98 -39.13 0.91
N GLU A 51 15.95 -38.78 -0.38
CA GLU A 51 14.68 -38.59 -1.11
C GLU A 51 13.84 -39.88 -1.13
N SER A 52 14.48 -41.05 -1.25
CA SER A 52 13.80 -42.36 -1.16
C SER A 52 13.03 -42.51 0.17
N VAL A 53 13.68 -42.15 1.28
CA VAL A 53 13.03 -42.22 2.62
C VAL A 53 11.88 -41.23 2.74
N SER A 54 12.05 -40.02 2.22
CA SER A 54 10.98 -39.03 2.18
C SER A 54 9.74 -39.52 1.42
N ASN A 55 9.96 -40.17 0.26
CA ASN A 55 8.90 -40.67 -0.58
C ASN A 55 8.26 -41.95 0.02
N ASP A 56 9.08 -42.87 0.54
CA ASP A 56 8.57 -44.12 1.18
C ASP A 56 7.72 -43.84 2.42
N LEU A 57 8.07 -42.77 3.17
CA LEU A 57 7.32 -42.36 4.37
C LEU A 57 6.20 -41.35 4.04
N GLU A 58 6.02 -40.97 2.77
CA GLU A 58 5.01 -39.99 2.34
C GLU A 58 5.06 -38.68 3.17
N LEU A 59 6.27 -38.17 3.43
CA LEU A 59 6.44 -37.02 4.33
C LEU A 59 5.81 -35.74 3.79
N LEU A 60 5.99 -35.46 2.49
CA LEU A 60 5.47 -34.26 1.81
C LEU A 60 4.36 -34.54 0.81
N ASN A 61 4.46 -35.67 0.10
CA ASN A 61 3.53 -36.05 -0.95
C ASN A 61 2.99 -37.45 -0.67
N THR A 62 1.75 -37.70 -1.05
CA THR A 62 1.12 -39.02 -0.95
C THR A 62 1.02 -39.66 -2.32
N ASN A 63 1.11 -41.00 -2.37
CA ASN A 63 0.91 -41.76 -3.59
C ASN A 63 -0.58 -41.95 -3.95
N GLU A 64 -1.47 -41.75 -2.95
CA GLU A 64 -2.91 -41.89 -3.12
C GLU A 64 -3.59 -40.55 -3.29
N ASN A 65 -4.40 -40.38 -4.32
CA ASN A 65 -5.17 -39.17 -4.58
C ASN A 65 -6.19 -38.92 -3.46
N GLY A 66 -6.11 -37.74 -2.83
CA GLY A 66 -7.03 -37.31 -1.78
C GLY A 66 -6.57 -37.62 -0.35
N CYS A 67 -5.43 -38.28 -0.16
CA CYS A 67 -4.79 -38.45 1.14
C CYS A 67 -3.92 -37.24 1.50
N GLN A 68 -3.71 -37.01 2.79
CA GLN A 68 -2.83 -35.97 3.32
C GLN A 68 -1.46 -36.56 3.64
N SER A 69 -0.40 -35.77 3.39
CA SER A 69 0.96 -36.17 3.75
C SER A 69 1.14 -36.28 5.27
N VAL A 70 2.18 -37.01 5.70
CA VAL A 70 2.48 -37.16 7.14
C VAL A 70 2.67 -35.79 7.81
N TYR A 71 3.34 -34.84 7.13
CA TYR A 71 3.55 -33.51 7.70
C TYR A 71 2.27 -32.66 7.70
N ASP A 72 1.38 -32.80 6.73
CA ASP A 72 0.08 -32.12 6.75
C ASP A 72 -0.78 -32.58 7.94
N VAL A 73 -0.77 -33.88 8.26
CA VAL A 73 -1.53 -34.45 9.37
C VAL A 73 -0.90 -34.11 10.72
N THR A 74 0.44 -34.16 10.84
CA THR A 74 1.13 -33.97 12.12
C THR A 74 1.31 -32.51 12.50
N MET A 75 1.63 -31.64 11.54
CA MET A 75 1.91 -30.22 11.77
C MET A 75 0.68 -29.32 11.57
N LEU A 76 -0.35 -29.79 10.87
CA LEU A 76 -1.62 -29.09 10.64
C LEU A 76 -1.42 -27.62 10.19
N PRO A 77 -0.75 -27.37 9.06
CA PRO A 77 -0.46 -26.02 8.62
C PRO A 77 -1.75 -25.25 8.31
N LYS A 78 -2.01 -24.18 9.07
CA LYS A 78 -3.27 -23.41 8.96
C LYS A 78 -3.26 -22.36 7.87
N HIS A 79 -2.10 -21.91 7.38
CA HIS A 79 -1.94 -20.84 6.41
C HIS A 79 -0.82 -21.16 5.41
N CYS A 80 -0.80 -20.45 4.29
CA CYS A 80 0.14 -20.70 3.19
C CYS A 80 1.61 -20.64 3.62
N PHE A 81 2.00 -19.72 4.50
CA PHE A 81 3.38 -19.63 4.99
C PHE A 81 3.81 -20.90 5.76
N ALA A 82 2.92 -21.46 6.57
CA ALA A 82 3.21 -22.71 7.28
C ALA A 82 3.40 -23.88 6.31
N LYS A 83 2.59 -23.94 5.23
CA LYS A 83 2.76 -24.97 4.18
C LYS A 83 4.10 -24.84 3.45
N GLN A 84 4.56 -23.62 3.16
CA GLN A 84 5.85 -23.39 2.50
C GLN A 84 7.07 -23.80 3.33
N ILE A 85 6.94 -23.91 4.65
CA ILE A 85 8.02 -24.36 5.55
C ILE A 85 8.15 -25.87 5.60
N LEU A 86 7.08 -26.65 5.31
CA LEU A 86 7.11 -28.10 5.39
C LEU A 86 8.26 -28.75 4.59
N PRO A 87 8.58 -28.31 3.36
CA PRO A 87 9.73 -28.84 2.63
C PRO A 87 11.07 -28.62 3.34
N MET A 88 11.20 -27.60 4.17
CA MET A 88 12.44 -27.37 4.94
C MET A 88 12.60 -28.40 6.06
N TRP A 89 11.51 -28.79 6.73
CA TRP A 89 11.52 -29.87 7.73
C TRP A 89 11.93 -31.21 7.15
N ASN A 90 11.68 -31.44 5.87
CA ASN A 90 12.04 -32.67 5.17
C ASN A 90 13.52 -32.75 4.77
N ARG A 91 14.30 -31.67 4.90
CA ARG A 91 15.70 -31.66 4.45
C ARG A 91 16.66 -32.36 5.40
N HIS A 92 16.45 -32.16 6.71
CA HIS A 92 17.42 -32.55 7.70
C HIS A 92 16.79 -33.33 8.85
N TYR A 93 17.56 -34.25 9.41
CA TYR A 93 17.24 -34.91 10.69
C TYR A 93 18.48 -34.93 11.57
N THR A 94 18.30 -35.18 12.86
CA THR A 94 19.40 -35.29 13.83
C THR A 94 19.23 -36.52 14.71
N THR A 95 20.37 -37.06 15.17
CA THR A 95 20.44 -38.12 16.18
C THR A 95 20.92 -37.60 17.54
N ASN A 96 21.07 -36.27 17.68
CA ASN A 96 21.44 -35.68 18.98
C ASN A 96 20.33 -35.84 20.00
N THR A 97 20.54 -36.72 20.94
CA THR A 97 19.54 -37.12 21.95
C THR A 97 19.16 -35.99 22.89
N ASN A 98 20.07 -35.06 23.19
CA ASN A 98 19.79 -33.91 24.04
C ASN A 98 18.85 -32.95 23.35
N PHE A 99 19.13 -32.61 22.08
CA PHE A 99 18.28 -31.75 21.27
C PHE A 99 16.86 -32.38 21.10
N LEU A 100 16.78 -33.68 20.82
CA LEU A 100 15.49 -34.37 20.67
C LEU A 100 14.66 -34.36 21.95
N LYS A 101 15.30 -34.57 23.11
CA LYS A 101 14.62 -34.50 24.41
C LYS A 101 14.14 -33.08 24.74
N ASP A 102 14.96 -32.09 24.45
CA ASP A 102 14.58 -30.68 24.66
C ASP A 102 13.45 -30.29 23.72
N THR A 103 13.49 -30.72 22.44
CA THR A 103 12.40 -30.51 21.48
C THR A 103 11.08 -31.09 21.97
N GLN A 104 11.08 -32.33 22.52
CA GLN A 104 9.88 -32.95 23.10
C GLN A 104 9.30 -32.12 24.25
N LYS A 105 10.15 -31.61 25.15
CA LYS A 105 9.70 -30.74 26.24
C LYS A 105 9.15 -29.41 25.74
N ILE A 106 9.75 -28.82 24.69
CA ILE A 106 9.29 -27.60 24.06
C ILE A 106 7.89 -27.82 23.46
N ILE A 107 7.67 -28.92 22.74
CA ILE A 107 6.36 -29.27 22.18
C ILE A 107 5.30 -29.37 23.27
N GLN A 108 5.59 -30.03 24.37
CA GLN A 108 4.68 -30.13 25.52
C GLN A 108 4.36 -28.75 26.12
N ARG A 109 5.37 -27.86 26.24
CA ARG A 109 5.16 -26.47 26.71
C ARG A 109 4.29 -25.68 25.75
N ILE A 110 4.48 -25.81 24.42
CA ILE A 110 3.65 -25.15 23.42
C ILE A 110 2.18 -25.53 23.56
N GLU A 111 1.87 -26.83 23.81
CA GLU A 111 0.49 -27.26 24.00
C GLU A 111 -0.18 -26.64 25.24
N LEU A 112 0.57 -26.50 26.33
CA LEU A 112 0.10 -25.81 27.52
C LEU A 112 -0.14 -24.31 27.29
N HIS A 113 0.75 -23.66 26.55
CA HIS A 113 0.62 -22.25 26.18
C HIS A 113 -0.51 -21.96 25.16
N LYS A 114 -0.78 -22.90 24.25
CA LYS A 114 -1.90 -22.75 23.27
C LYS A 114 -3.25 -22.52 23.94
N LYS A 115 -3.48 -23.09 25.11
CA LYS A 115 -4.71 -22.84 25.89
C LYS A 115 -4.84 -21.37 26.32
N ASN A 116 -3.72 -20.67 26.46
CA ASN A 116 -3.68 -19.26 26.88
C ASN A 116 -3.63 -18.30 25.67
N LEU A 117 -3.08 -18.72 24.53
CA LEU A 117 -2.96 -17.93 23.29
C LEU A 117 -4.23 -17.95 22.43
N SER A 118 -5.14 -18.91 22.63
CA SER A 118 -6.39 -19.02 21.86
C SER A 118 -7.33 -17.79 21.95
N ILE A 119 -6.99 -16.82 22.80
CA ILE A 119 -7.77 -15.59 22.99
C ILE A 119 -7.44 -14.52 21.94
N VAL A 120 -6.25 -14.56 21.33
CA VAL A 120 -5.77 -13.54 20.36
C VAL A 120 -6.12 -13.88 18.90
N ASP A 121 -6.42 -15.16 18.63
CA ASP A 121 -6.60 -15.68 17.24
C ASP A 121 -7.95 -15.32 16.57
N LYS A 122 -8.78 -14.47 17.18
CA LYS A 122 -10.20 -14.41 16.81
C LYS A 122 -10.54 -13.74 15.48
N ASN A 123 -9.70 -12.89 14.87
CA ASN A 123 -10.10 -12.19 13.65
C ASN A 123 -8.96 -11.75 12.72
N PHE A 124 -7.79 -12.36 12.75
CA PHE A 124 -6.68 -11.94 11.93
C PHE A 124 -6.37 -12.98 10.85
N ASN A 125 -6.66 -12.67 9.59
CA ASN A 125 -6.27 -13.50 8.46
C ASN A 125 -4.84 -13.11 8.01
N ILE A 126 -3.86 -13.97 8.33
CA ILE A 126 -2.45 -13.73 8.01
C ILE A 126 -2.22 -13.63 6.49
N GLU A 127 -3.02 -14.32 5.69
CA GLU A 127 -2.88 -14.34 4.23
C GLU A 127 -3.18 -12.99 3.57
N ASP A 128 -3.91 -12.11 4.24
CA ASP A 128 -4.23 -10.77 3.74
C ASP A 128 -2.99 -9.86 3.59
N ILE A 129 -1.83 -10.26 4.18
CA ILE A 129 -0.55 -9.56 3.97
C ILE A 129 -0.03 -9.73 2.53
N LEU A 130 -0.35 -10.84 1.86
CA LEU A 130 0.16 -11.17 0.54
C LEU A 130 -0.26 -10.17 -0.54
N PRO A 131 -1.56 -9.82 -0.68
CA PRO A 131 -1.98 -8.81 -1.64
C PRO A 131 -1.39 -7.44 -1.34
N ILE A 132 -1.25 -7.06 -0.04
CA ILE A 132 -0.61 -5.79 0.35
C ILE A 132 0.84 -5.77 -0.11
N TRP A 133 1.60 -6.83 0.16
CA TRP A 133 3.00 -6.96 -0.26
C TRP A 133 3.15 -6.91 -1.77
N LYS A 134 2.33 -7.67 -2.51
CA LYS A 134 2.34 -7.71 -3.98
C LYS A 134 2.02 -6.33 -4.56
N ASN A 135 0.99 -5.67 -4.07
CA ASN A 135 0.60 -4.33 -4.52
C ASN A 135 1.66 -3.28 -4.22
N THR A 136 2.39 -3.40 -3.12
CA THR A 136 3.39 -2.42 -2.71
C THR A 136 4.74 -2.62 -3.42
N LYS A 137 5.22 -3.86 -3.52
CA LYS A 137 6.57 -4.17 -4.03
C LYS A 137 6.61 -4.48 -5.53
N GLN A 138 5.55 -5.07 -6.10
CA GLN A 138 5.56 -5.56 -7.47
C GLN A 138 4.74 -4.71 -8.44
N ASN A 139 3.96 -3.74 -7.95
CA ASN A 139 3.12 -2.93 -8.81
C ASN A 139 3.92 -1.80 -9.46
N SER A 140 4.20 -1.92 -10.76
CA SER A 140 4.89 -0.90 -11.55
C SER A 140 4.14 0.45 -11.62
N PHE A 141 2.83 0.43 -11.41
CA PHE A 141 1.98 1.64 -11.43
C PHE A 141 1.82 2.29 -10.06
N PHE A 142 2.57 1.84 -9.05
CA PHE A 142 2.47 2.38 -7.70
C PHE A 142 2.75 3.90 -7.67
N HIS A 143 3.80 4.35 -8.32
CA HIS A 143 4.17 5.77 -8.42
C HIS A 143 3.07 6.61 -9.07
N GLU A 144 2.49 6.11 -10.18
CA GLU A 144 1.40 6.77 -10.88
C GLU A 144 0.13 6.86 -9.99
N LYS A 145 -0.18 5.80 -9.25
CA LYS A 145 -1.34 5.76 -8.34
C LYS A 145 -1.30 6.84 -7.26
N TYR A 146 -0.10 7.19 -6.78
CA TYR A 146 0.10 8.20 -5.73
C TYR A 146 0.64 9.53 -6.27
N ASN A 147 0.66 9.70 -7.60
CA ASN A 147 1.13 10.91 -8.28
C ASN A 147 2.58 11.30 -7.96
N TYR A 148 3.44 10.33 -7.63
CA TYR A 148 4.88 10.56 -7.58
C TYR A 148 5.44 10.76 -8.98
N LEU A 149 6.53 11.55 -9.09
CA LEU A 149 7.18 11.78 -10.36
C LEU A 149 8.00 10.57 -10.78
N ASP A 150 7.65 10.00 -11.94
CA ASP A 150 8.35 8.86 -12.55
C ASP A 150 9.44 9.29 -13.54
N TRP A 151 9.52 10.58 -13.82
CA TRP A 151 10.47 11.13 -14.76
C TRP A 151 11.87 11.16 -14.16
N ASP A 152 12.82 10.44 -14.78
CA ASP A 152 14.17 10.22 -14.21
C ASP A 152 14.90 11.52 -13.84
N MET A 153 14.70 12.58 -14.62
CA MET A 153 15.29 13.91 -14.36
C MET A 153 14.70 14.55 -13.09
N LEU A 154 13.47 14.25 -12.70
CA LEU A 154 12.74 14.90 -11.62
C LEU A 154 12.49 13.97 -10.42
N LYS A 155 12.89 12.69 -10.49
CA LYS A 155 12.72 11.72 -9.38
C LYS A 155 13.32 12.22 -8.06
N HIS A 156 14.40 13.00 -8.12
CA HIS A 156 15.02 13.59 -6.93
C HIS A 156 14.07 14.50 -6.14
N LEU A 157 13.06 15.10 -6.80
CA LEU A 157 12.07 15.94 -6.15
C LEU A 157 11.14 15.15 -5.22
N ASN A 158 10.95 13.84 -5.47
CA ASN A 158 10.17 12.98 -4.59
C ASN A 158 10.81 12.84 -3.19
N HIS A 159 12.12 13.14 -3.05
CA HIS A 159 12.82 13.18 -1.77
C HIS A 159 12.74 14.54 -1.07
N SER A 160 12.14 15.55 -1.71
CA SER A 160 11.98 16.89 -1.16
C SER A 160 10.65 17.02 -0.43
N GLU A 161 10.70 17.27 0.88
CA GLU A 161 9.52 17.50 1.73
C GLU A 161 8.63 18.61 1.16
N SER A 162 9.24 19.76 0.85
CA SER A 162 8.52 20.92 0.33
C SER A 162 7.83 20.64 -1.01
N PHE A 163 8.48 19.86 -1.88
CA PHE A 163 7.89 19.48 -3.17
C PHE A 163 6.67 18.58 -3.00
N LEU A 164 6.75 17.54 -2.16
CA LEU A 164 5.63 16.63 -1.89
C LEU A 164 4.45 17.36 -1.24
N GLN A 165 4.72 18.34 -0.38
CA GLN A 165 3.68 19.18 0.19
C GLN A 165 2.98 20.02 -0.88
N ILE A 166 3.73 20.70 -1.75
CA ILE A 166 3.17 21.50 -2.86
C ILE A 166 2.35 20.60 -3.78
N LEU A 167 2.85 19.42 -4.13
CA LEU A 167 2.15 18.44 -4.97
C LEU A 167 0.81 18.03 -4.36
N SER A 168 0.81 17.69 -3.07
CA SER A 168 -0.41 17.35 -2.33
C SER A 168 -1.39 18.51 -2.27
N CYS A 169 -0.91 19.74 -2.02
CA CYS A 169 -1.72 20.94 -2.05
C CYS A 169 -2.36 21.17 -3.42
N ILE A 170 -1.61 21.01 -4.50
CA ILE A 170 -2.13 21.17 -5.86
C ILE A 170 -3.25 20.16 -6.12
N HIS A 171 -3.06 18.87 -5.79
CA HIS A 171 -4.08 17.84 -6.00
C HIS A 171 -5.35 18.08 -5.19
N LEU A 172 -5.22 18.49 -3.93
CA LEU A 172 -6.37 18.73 -3.06
C LEU A 172 -7.07 20.05 -3.34
N LEU A 173 -6.33 21.09 -3.72
CA LEU A 173 -6.90 22.40 -4.05
C LEU A 173 -7.37 22.53 -5.50
N SER A 174 -7.00 21.60 -6.36
CA SER A 174 -7.34 21.63 -7.80
C SER A 174 -8.82 21.92 -8.09
N PRO A 175 -9.83 21.32 -7.40
CA PRO A 175 -11.22 21.68 -7.61
C PRO A 175 -11.52 23.13 -7.20
N VAL A 176 -10.96 23.59 -6.08
CA VAL A 176 -11.18 24.95 -5.56
C VAL A 176 -10.58 25.97 -6.51
N ILE A 177 -9.35 25.73 -6.99
CA ILE A 177 -8.66 26.59 -7.97
C ILE A 177 -9.51 26.71 -9.24
N SER A 178 -10.08 25.60 -9.71
CA SER A 178 -10.93 25.60 -10.91
C SER A 178 -12.20 26.45 -10.75
N PHE A 179 -12.80 26.49 -9.54
CA PHE A 179 -13.94 27.35 -9.26
C PHE A 179 -13.56 28.81 -9.06
N VAL A 180 -12.40 29.08 -8.49
CA VAL A 180 -11.95 30.44 -8.14
C VAL A 180 -11.33 31.15 -9.34
N LEU A 181 -10.78 30.42 -10.32
CA LEU A 181 -10.15 30.99 -11.51
C LEU A 181 -11.01 32.05 -12.24
N PRO A 182 -12.32 31.83 -12.51
CA PRO A 182 -13.17 32.87 -13.12
C PRO A 182 -13.28 34.13 -12.27
N ILE A 183 -13.29 33.99 -10.95
CA ILE A 183 -13.36 35.12 -10.01
C ILE A 183 -12.07 35.95 -10.08
N PHE A 184 -10.90 35.30 -10.17
CA PHE A 184 -9.62 36.01 -10.38
C PHE A 184 -9.59 36.80 -11.67
N ILE A 185 -10.18 36.29 -12.75
CA ILE A 185 -10.26 37.02 -14.03
C ILE A 185 -11.08 38.32 -13.86
N LEU A 186 -12.11 38.32 -13.00
CA LEU A 186 -12.86 39.53 -12.69
C LEU A 186 -12.08 40.53 -11.82
N ILE A 187 -11.26 40.05 -10.90
CA ILE A 187 -10.47 40.91 -10.00
C ILE A 187 -9.24 41.50 -10.69
N PHE A 188 -8.69 40.80 -11.66
CA PHE A 188 -7.43 41.17 -12.33
C PHE A 188 -7.42 42.59 -12.96
N PRO A 189 -8.49 43.05 -13.69
CA PRO A 189 -8.56 44.41 -14.21
C PRO A 189 -8.51 45.47 -13.11
N PHE A 190 -9.13 45.20 -11.96
CA PHE A 190 -9.11 46.13 -10.81
C PHE A 190 -7.67 46.30 -10.27
N ILE A 191 -6.90 45.23 -10.20
CA ILE A 191 -5.51 45.26 -9.76
C ILE A 191 -4.65 46.04 -10.73
N ILE A 192 -4.82 45.80 -12.05
CA ILE A 192 -4.07 46.53 -13.09
C ILE A 192 -4.33 48.02 -13.04
N LEU A 193 -5.60 48.44 -13.00
CA LEU A 193 -5.97 49.84 -12.92
C LEU A 193 -5.39 50.52 -11.68
N LYS A 194 -5.40 49.83 -10.54
CA LYS A 194 -4.81 50.35 -9.32
C LYS A 194 -3.29 50.52 -9.38
N ILE A 195 -2.59 49.56 -10.02
CA ILE A 195 -1.13 49.64 -10.22
C ILE A 195 -0.78 50.80 -11.17
N GLN A 196 -1.58 51.00 -12.20
CA GLN A 196 -1.38 52.10 -13.18
C GLN A 196 -1.78 53.48 -12.67
N GLY A 197 -2.34 53.57 -11.43
CA GLY A 197 -2.77 54.87 -10.88
C GLY A 197 -3.98 55.48 -11.54
N ILE A 198 -4.71 54.72 -12.37
CA ILE A 198 -5.88 55.21 -13.13
C ILE A 198 -7.09 55.24 -12.20
N PRO A 199 -7.90 56.33 -12.21
CA PRO A 199 -9.11 56.39 -11.40
C PRO A 199 -10.10 55.29 -11.82
N ILE A 200 -10.53 54.48 -10.83
CA ILE A 200 -11.40 53.33 -11.08
C ILE A 200 -12.83 53.80 -11.30
N THR A 201 -13.19 53.99 -12.58
CA THR A 201 -14.57 54.25 -12.98
C THR A 201 -15.18 52.96 -13.55
N VAL A 202 -16.47 52.72 -13.34
CA VAL A 202 -17.17 51.51 -13.84
C VAL A 202 -16.95 51.31 -15.33
N SER A 203 -16.92 52.39 -16.15
CA SER A 203 -16.68 52.32 -17.58
C SER A 203 -15.28 51.83 -17.90
N ILE A 204 -14.24 52.40 -17.29
CA ILE A 204 -12.83 52.03 -17.48
C ILE A 204 -12.60 50.56 -17.02
N TYR A 205 -13.21 50.17 -15.90
CA TYR A 205 -13.15 48.80 -15.43
C TYR A 205 -13.73 47.80 -16.44
N ILE A 206 -14.94 48.10 -16.97
CA ILE A 206 -15.62 47.24 -17.98
C ILE A 206 -14.79 47.17 -19.26
N ASP A 207 -14.20 48.25 -19.73
CA ASP A 207 -13.39 48.27 -20.93
C ASP A 207 -12.07 47.51 -20.75
N THR A 208 -11.44 47.62 -19.59
CA THR A 208 -10.25 46.83 -19.22
C THR A 208 -10.59 45.37 -19.11
N LEU A 209 -11.71 45.04 -18.44
CA LEU A 209 -12.22 43.66 -18.33
C LEU A 209 -12.50 43.05 -19.72
N LYS A 210 -13.14 43.82 -20.62
CA LYS A 210 -13.36 43.39 -22.00
C LYS A 210 -12.07 43.14 -22.75
N SER A 211 -11.06 43.99 -22.58
CA SER A 211 -9.76 43.82 -23.22
C SER A 211 -9.05 42.54 -22.75
N ILE A 212 -9.04 42.25 -21.45
CA ILE A 212 -8.41 41.06 -20.88
C ILE A 212 -9.22 39.81 -21.23
N ALA A 213 -10.55 39.91 -21.12
CA ALA A 213 -11.45 38.81 -21.37
C ALA A 213 -11.57 38.42 -22.84
N LYS A 214 -11.26 39.34 -23.78
CA LYS A 214 -11.36 39.07 -25.21
C LYS A 214 -10.61 37.81 -25.67
N ASN A 215 -9.51 37.50 -25.02
CA ASN A 215 -8.67 36.35 -25.35
C ASN A 215 -8.96 35.12 -24.48
N HIS A 216 -9.79 35.25 -23.45
CA HIS A 216 -10.13 34.13 -22.55
C HIS A 216 -11.50 33.56 -22.88
N ALA A 217 -11.64 32.22 -22.81
CA ALA A 217 -12.88 31.49 -23.13
C ALA A 217 -14.11 32.04 -22.38
N ILE A 218 -13.96 32.29 -21.05
CA ILE A 218 -15.03 32.82 -20.19
C ILE A 218 -15.42 34.25 -20.56
N GLY A 219 -14.46 35.07 -20.93
CA GLY A 219 -14.76 36.45 -21.38
C GLY A 219 -15.51 36.50 -22.68
N LYS A 220 -15.16 35.64 -23.64
CA LYS A 220 -15.93 35.48 -24.88
C LYS A 220 -17.39 35.12 -24.62
N ILE A 221 -17.64 34.37 -23.56
CA ILE A 221 -18.98 34.02 -23.11
C ILE A 221 -19.74 35.23 -22.61
N LEU A 222 -19.16 35.98 -21.69
CA LEU A 222 -19.84 37.08 -20.99
C LEU A 222 -20.16 38.27 -21.92
N PHE A 223 -19.27 38.54 -22.88
CA PHE A 223 -19.41 39.75 -23.74
C PHE A 223 -20.10 39.53 -25.11
N ASN A 224 -20.34 38.27 -25.49
CA ASN A 224 -21.04 37.95 -26.73
C ASN A 224 -22.56 37.68 -26.57
N ILE A 225 -23.08 37.76 -25.34
CA ILE A 225 -24.49 37.47 -25.06
C ILE A 225 -25.47 38.38 -25.84
N GLY A 226 -25.05 39.61 -26.21
CA GLY A 226 -25.91 40.59 -26.93
C GLY A 226 -26.02 40.38 -28.44
N ASN A 227 -25.14 39.62 -29.10
CA ASN A 227 -25.10 39.41 -30.56
C ASN A 227 -24.90 37.92 -30.87
N LEU A 228 -25.84 37.07 -30.43
CA LEU A 228 -25.77 35.62 -30.56
C LEU A 228 -26.24 35.18 -31.97
N ASN A 229 -25.30 34.96 -32.87
CA ASN A 229 -25.51 34.10 -34.03
C ASN A 229 -25.41 32.62 -33.61
N TRP A 230 -26.10 31.73 -34.31
CA TRP A 230 -26.13 30.30 -34.00
C TRP A 230 -24.75 29.68 -33.81
N ASP A 231 -23.77 30.07 -34.64
CA ASP A 231 -22.38 29.58 -34.54
C ASP A 231 -21.70 29.97 -33.22
N LYS A 232 -21.95 31.18 -32.75
CA LYS A 232 -21.43 31.70 -31.50
C LYS A 232 -22.09 31.01 -30.28
N LEU A 233 -23.38 30.68 -30.39
CA LEU A 233 -24.11 29.96 -29.35
C LEU A 233 -23.55 28.55 -29.20
N VAL A 234 -23.33 27.82 -30.30
CA VAL A 234 -22.75 26.47 -30.27
C VAL A 234 -21.34 26.51 -29.67
N TYR A 235 -20.49 27.45 -30.07
CA TYR A 235 -19.15 27.61 -29.49
C TYR A 235 -19.21 27.93 -28.00
N LEU A 236 -20.16 28.75 -27.56
CA LEU A 236 -20.41 29.11 -26.18
C LEU A 236 -20.78 27.87 -25.36
N CYS A 237 -21.78 27.09 -25.80
CA CYS A 237 -22.22 25.88 -25.15
C CYS A 237 -21.09 24.84 -25.04
N PHE A 238 -20.29 24.69 -26.10
CA PHE A 238 -19.14 23.81 -26.10
C PHE A 238 -18.09 24.24 -25.09
N THR A 239 -17.77 25.55 -25.01
CA THR A 239 -16.78 26.07 -24.05
C THR A 239 -17.23 25.93 -22.62
N ILE A 240 -18.54 26.18 -22.34
CA ILE A 240 -19.11 25.92 -20.99
C ILE A 240 -19.05 24.42 -20.67
N GLY A 241 -19.41 23.57 -21.63
CA GLY A 241 -19.33 22.13 -21.47
C GLY A 241 -17.93 21.64 -21.13
N LEU A 242 -16.90 22.13 -21.84
CA LEU A 242 -15.51 21.80 -21.55
C LEU A 242 -15.07 22.29 -20.16
N TYR A 243 -15.50 23.48 -19.76
CA TYR A 243 -15.19 24.01 -18.43
C TYR A 243 -15.84 23.18 -17.30
N ILE A 244 -17.11 22.81 -17.45
CA ILE A 244 -17.78 21.91 -16.49
C ILE A 244 -17.09 20.55 -16.45
N PHE A 245 -16.72 20.01 -17.61
CA PHE A 245 -16.00 18.75 -17.71
C PHE A 245 -14.63 18.82 -17.02
N GLN A 246 -13.89 19.93 -17.16
CA GLN A 246 -12.62 20.14 -16.46
C GLN A 246 -12.79 20.15 -14.93
N ILE A 247 -13.84 20.85 -14.42
CA ILE A 247 -14.15 20.85 -12.99
C ILE A 247 -14.46 19.41 -12.51
N TYR A 248 -15.29 18.70 -13.27
CA TYR A 248 -15.63 17.31 -12.96
C TYR A 248 -14.39 16.40 -12.88
N GLN A 249 -13.47 16.52 -13.86
CA GLN A 249 -12.21 15.79 -13.84
C GLN A 249 -11.36 16.13 -12.61
N ASN A 250 -11.21 17.41 -12.27
CA ASN A 250 -10.44 17.85 -11.10
C ASN A 250 -11.03 17.32 -9.79
N VAL A 251 -12.36 17.29 -9.65
CA VAL A 251 -13.04 16.70 -8.49
C VAL A 251 -12.76 15.18 -8.41
N ASN A 252 -12.83 14.49 -9.55
CA ASN A 252 -12.55 13.04 -9.58
C ASN A 252 -11.08 12.72 -9.25
N LEU A 253 -10.13 13.51 -9.75
CA LEU A 253 -8.71 13.36 -9.43
C LEU A 253 -8.46 13.56 -7.92
N CYS A 254 -9.06 14.60 -7.33
CA CYS A 254 -8.98 14.84 -5.89
C CYS A 254 -9.57 13.67 -5.08
N LYS A 255 -10.75 13.16 -5.46
CA LYS A 255 -11.37 12.00 -4.82
C LYS A 255 -10.52 10.73 -4.97
N ARG A 256 -9.92 10.50 -6.16
CA ARG A 256 -9.03 9.35 -6.40
C ARG A 256 -7.80 9.45 -5.49
N PHE A 257 -7.13 10.58 -5.49
CA PHE A 257 -5.96 10.82 -4.63
C PHE A 257 -6.29 10.56 -3.16
N TYR A 258 -7.38 11.14 -2.64
CA TYR A 258 -7.83 10.94 -1.26
C TYR A 258 -8.10 9.47 -0.94
N ARG A 259 -8.84 8.74 -1.82
CA ARG A 259 -9.12 7.30 -1.62
C ARG A 259 -7.85 6.46 -1.61
N ASN A 260 -6.90 6.77 -2.49
CA ASN A 260 -5.62 6.06 -2.54
C ASN A 260 -4.82 6.23 -1.24
N ILE A 261 -4.77 7.44 -0.68
CA ILE A 261 -4.09 7.69 0.61
C ILE A 261 -4.78 6.94 1.76
N ILE A 262 -6.11 6.90 1.79
CA ILE A 262 -6.84 6.10 2.79
C ILE A 262 -6.52 4.61 2.62
N GLY A 263 -6.45 4.12 1.38
CA GLY A 263 -6.09 2.73 1.10
C GLY A 263 -4.73 2.37 1.70
N VAL A 264 -3.70 3.18 1.42
CA VAL A 264 -2.35 2.96 1.99
C VAL A 264 -2.36 2.99 3.51
N ASN A 265 -3.11 3.92 4.11
CA ASN A 265 -3.20 3.97 5.57
C ASN A 265 -3.84 2.71 6.17
N ASN A 266 -4.87 2.15 5.51
CA ASN A 266 -5.48 0.88 5.94
C ASN A 266 -4.50 -0.29 5.80
N ASP A 267 -3.73 -0.33 4.70
CA ASP A 267 -2.68 -1.33 4.48
C ASP A 267 -1.59 -1.23 5.55
N LEU A 268 -1.18 -0.02 5.93
CA LEU A 268 -0.22 0.22 7.01
C LEU A 268 -0.76 -0.20 8.39
N LEU A 269 -2.05 0.06 8.67
CA LEU A 269 -2.69 -0.40 9.90
C LEU A 269 -2.74 -1.93 9.97
N PHE A 270 -3.03 -2.59 8.85
CA PHE A 270 -2.99 -4.05 8.77
C PHE A 270 -1.56 -4.56 9.02
N LEU A 271 -0.56 -3.96 8.37
CA LEU A 271 0.85 -4.31 8.56
C LEU A 271 1.30 -4.13 10.02
N LYS A 272 0.89 -3.04 10.67
CA LYS A 272 1.13 -2.81 12.09
C LYS A 272 0.58 -3.97 12.95
N ASN A 273 -0.66 -4.36 12.71
CA ASN A 273 -1.29 -5.45 13.46
C ASN A 273 -0.58 -6.80 13.19
N TYR A 274 -0.16 -7.04 11.94
CA TYR A 274 0.61 -8.23 11.58
C TYR A 274 1.97 -8.29 12.29
N ILE A 275 2.70 -7.16 12.33
CA ILE A 275 3.99 -7.08 13.02
C ILE A 275 3.81 -7.29 14.52
N GLN A 276 2.80 -6.66 15.14
CA GLN A 276 2.52 -6.86 16.56
C GLN A 276 2.19 -8.32 16.87
N TYR A 277 1.34 -8.95 16.06
CA TYR A 277 1.04 -10.37 16.17
C TYR A 277 2.32 -11.24 16.05
N SER A 278 3.22 -10.91 15.15
CA SER A 278 4.50 -11.61 14.97
C SER A 278 5.42 -11.45 16.19
N ILE A 279 5.52 -10.23 16.75
CA ILE A 279 6.27 -9.95 17.97
C ILE A 279 5.71 -10.76 19.17
N ASP A 280 4.41 -10.78 19.34
CA ASP A 280 3.75 -11.49 20.43
C ASP A 280 4.02 -13.01 20.35
N ASN A 281 3.93 -13.59 19.14
CA ASN A 281 4.24 -14.99 18.91
C ASN A 281 5.73 -15.31 19.14
N MET A 282 6.64 -14.47 18.64
CA MET A 282 8.09 -14.65 18.85
C MET A 282 8.45 -14.49 20.33
N THR A 283 7.86 -13.54 21.03
CA THR A 283 8.06 -13.35 22.48
C THR A 283 7.57 -14.56 23.27
N SER A 284 6.44 -15.14 22.90
CA SER A 284 5.96 -16.37 23.48
C SER A 284 6.92 -17.54 23.22
N MET A 285 7.41 -17.68 21.98
CA MET A 285 8.39 -18.71 21.64
C MET A 285 9.71 -18.52 22.38
N LYS A 286 10.22 -17.28 22.47
CA LYS A 286 11.40 -16.89 23.24
C LYS A 286 11.28 -17.39 24.70
N SER A 287 10.16 -17.18 25.36
CA SER A 287 9.92 -17.61 26.74
C SER A 287 9.90 -19.14 26.89
N ILE A 288 9.42 -19.85 25.87
CA ILE A 288 9.35 -21.33 25.90
C ILE A 288 10.74 -21.96 25.75
N VAL A 289 11.60 -21.37 24.90
CA VAL A 289 12.91 -21.95 24.55
C VAL A 289 14.05 -21.48 25.46
N SER A 290 13.85 -20.42 26.27
CA SER A 290 14.90 -19.79 27.11
C SER A 290 15.67 -20.75 28.02
N ASP A 291 15.02 -21.81 28.52
CA ASP A 291 15.58 -22.70 29.50
C ASP A 291 16.40 -23.87 28.87
N PHE A 292 16.46 -23.94 27.55
CA PHE A 292 17.05 -25.06 26.83
C PHE A 292 18.38 -24.71 26.19
N ASN A 293 19.48 -25.27 26.68
CA ASN A 293 20.82 -24.98 26.18
C ASN A 293 21.01 -25.35 24.69
N THR A 294 20.35 -26.42 24.22
CA THR A 294 20.42 -26.86 22.83
C THR A 294 19.75 -25.86 21.86
N TYR A 295 18.94 -24.95 22.36
CA TYR A 295 18.22 -23.91 21.62
C TYR A 295 18.80 -22.50 21.80
N SER A 296 19.99 -22.36 22.44
CA SER A 296 20.57 -21.05 22.77
C SER A 296 20.81 -20.17 21.54
N SER A 297 21.31 -20.73 20.44
CA SER A 297 21.56 -20.00 19.19
C SER A 297 20.25 -19.58 18.51
N PHE A 298 19.24 -20.45 18.48
CA PHE A 298 17.92 -20.16 17.99
C PHE A 298 17.23 -19.08 18.84
N HIS A 299 17.37 -19.16 20.17
CA HIS A 299 16.88 -18.14 21.09
C HIS A 299 17.50 -16.76 20.82
N ALA A 300 18.83 -16.70 20.61
CA ALA A 300 19.52 -15.44 20.29
C ALA A 300 19.00 -14.82 18.98
N ASP A 301 18.75 -15.64 17.97
CA ASP A 301 18.24 -15.19 16.69
C ASP A 301 16.80 -14.66 16.79
N ILE A 302 15.94 -15.34 17.55
CA ILE A 302 14.60 -14.85 17.88
C ILE A 302 14.67 -13.47 18.55
N CYS A 303 15.57 -13.28 19.53
CA CYS A 303 15.73 -11.98 20.20
C CYS A 303 16.11 -10.88 19.18
N HIS A 304 17.07 -11.18 18.31
CA HIS A 304 17.46 -10.23 17.25
C HIS A 304 16.29 -9.85 16.33
N HIS A 305 15.50 -10.83 15.90
CA HIS A 305 14.34 -10.57 15.05
C HIS A 305 13.25 -9.77 15.76
N ILE A 306 13.03 -10.00 17.06
CA ILE A 306 12.10 -9.20 17.88
C ILE A 306 12.57 -7.74 17.89
N ASP A 307 13.85 -7.48 18.17
CA ASP A 307 14.40 -6.12 18.22
C ASP A 307 14.24 -5.37 16.87
N VAL A 308 14.41 -6.08 15.75
CA VAL A 308 14.22 -5.52 14.41
C VAL A 308 12.73 -5.21 14.16
N LEU A 309 11.83 -6.13 14.52
CA LEU A 309 10.39 -5.93 14.34
C LEU A 309 9.83 -4.83 15.26
N GLU A 310 10.34 -4.70 16.49
CA GLU A 310 9.95 -3.62 17.40
C GLU A 310 10.32 -2.25 16.83
N LYS A 311 11.54 -2.08 16.30
CA LYS A 311 11.94 -0.83 15.61
C LYS A 311 11.02 -0.52 14.42
N LEU A 312 10.74 -1.52 13.59
CA LEU A 312 9.84 -1.37 12.45
C LEU A 312 8.43 -0.99 12.91
N ASN A 313 7.95 -1.62 13.98
CA ASN A 313 6.63 -1.32 14.56
C ASN A 313 6.56 0.12 15.10
N GLU A 314 7.61 0.60 15.75
CA GLU A 314 7.70 2.01 16.19
C GLU A 314 7.61 2.98 15.02
N ASP A 315 8.34 2.72 13.93
CA ASP A 315 8.31 3.57 12.74
C ASP A 315 6.93 3.59 12.07
N ILE A 316 6.27 2.43 11.97
CA ILE A 316 4.91 2.34 11.45
C ILE A 316 3.92 3.02 12.39
N CYS A 317 4.05 2.85 13.71
CA CYS A 317 3.21 3.54 14.68
C CYS A 317 3.26 5.06 14.52
N ARG A 318 4.45 5.64 14.36
CA ARG A 318 4.61 7.09 14.15
C ARG A 318 3.84 7.61 12.93
N ILE A 319 3.59 6.74 11.93
CA ILE A 319 2.85 7.11 10.72
C ILE A 319 1.36 6.85 10.87
N THR A 320 0.98 5.74 11.50
CA THR A 320 -0.41 5.28 11.62
C THR A 320 -1.17 5.86 12.81
N GLU A 321 -0.54 6.52 13.77
CA GLU A 321 -1.19 7.25 14.89
C GLU A 321 -2.11 8.39 14.43
N PHE A 322 -2.45 8.38 13.21
CA PHE A 322 -3.04 9.40 12.42
C PHE A 322 -4.55 9.25 12.28
N LYS A 323 -5.33 10.12 12.91
CA LYS A 323 -6.75 10.28 12.57
C LYS A 323 -6.87 10.88 11.17
N HIS A 324 -7.64 10.22 10.29
CA HIS A 324 -7.94 10.68 8.95
C HIS A 324 -8.43 12.14 8.94
N ASN A 325 -7.53 13.06 8.76
CA ASN A 325 -7.84 14.47 8.60
C ASN A 325 -7.16 14.98 7.32
N ILE A 326 -7.97 15.53 6.42
CA ILE A 326 -7.48 16.16 5.18
C ILE A 326 -6.32 17.14 5.48
N GLY A 327 -6.37 17.85 6.62
CA GLY A 327 -5.34 18.80 7.02
C GLY A 327 -3.92 18.23 7.13
N LYS A 328 -3.79 16.94 7.36
CA LYS A 328 -2.47 16.31 7.48
C LYS A 328 -1.89 15.80 6.15
N LEU A 329 -2.69 15.69 5.09
CA LEU A 329 -2.14 15.51 3.74
C LEU A 329 -1.29 16.70 3.30
N TYR A 330 -1.39 17.81 4.02
CA TYR A 330 -0.52 18.99 3.90
C TYR A 330 0.71 18.92 4.82
N ASP A 331 0.82 17.90 5.68
CA ASP A 331 2.00 17.70 6.53
C ASP A 331 3.15 17.10 5.73
N ILE A 332 4.21 17.89 5.60
CA ILE A 332 5.42 17.55 4.84
C ILE A 332 6.04 16.26 5.36
N GLY A 333 6.17 16.14 6.69
CA GLY A 333 6.80 14.98 7.33
C GLY A 333 6.04 13.69 7.08
N TYR A 334 4.71 13.74 7.00
CA TYR A 334 3.87 12.58 6.70
C TYR A 334 4.07 12.08 5.26
N MET A 335 4.00 12.97 4.28
CA MET A 335 4.15 12.58 2.87
C MET A 335 5.54 12.01 2.56
N LEU A 336 6.58 12.56 3.19
CA LEU A 336 7.93 12.05 3.04
C LEU A 336 8.09 10.67 3.67
N LYS A 337 7.60 10.45 4.89
CA LYS A 337 7.62 9.15 5.56
C LYS A 337 6.84 8.10 4.78
N LEU A 338 5.68 8.47 4.24
CA LEU A 338 4.89 7.60 3.38
C LEU A 338 5.71 7.16 2.16
N TYR A 339 6.43 8.08 1.53
CA TYR A 339 7.31 7.77 0.41
C TYR A 339 8.42 6.77 0.79
N TYR A 340 9.14 7.01 1.90
CA TYR A 340 10.23 6.14 2.34
C TYR A 340 9.81 4.74 2.81
N ILE A 341 8.61 4.59 3.35
CA ILE A 341 8.11 3.26 3.77
C ILE A 341 7.68 2.42 2.58
N ILE A 342 7.21 3.08 1.54
CA ILE A 342 6.73 2.39 0.34
C ILE A 342 7.89 1.95 -0.54
N HIS A 343 9.03 2.63 -0.50
CA HIS A 343 10.26 2.32 -1.21
C HIS A 343 11.32 1.65 -0.36
#